data_65d36279d1f96f05fd4555f40f611809
#
_entry.id   65d36279d1f96f05fd4555f40f611809
#
_cell.length_a   1.000
_cell.length_b   1.000
_cell.length_c   1.000
_cell.angle_alpha   90.00
_cell.angle_beta   90.00
_cell.angle_gamma   90.00
#
_symmetry.space_group_name_H-M   'P 1'
#
loop_
_entity.id
_entity.type
_entity.pdbx_description
1 polymer ?
#
loop_
_entity_poly.entity_id
_entity_poly.type
_entity_poly.pdbx_seq_one_letter_code
_entity_poly.pdbx_strand_id
1 'polypeptide(L)'
;MLINQDFSIPADDDAIVSFVVDESVVDITTLQGSQIWWNVYPMQFACPIPGEPALITKTTGDASITIPASPELTFYVEIVRDDTINMLRNYYHEARVLNPQQQLVTVAVGIMTVLPTEGRPV
;
A
#
# COMPACT_ATOMS: atom_id res chain seq x y z
N MET A 1 1.38 13.32 11.18
CA MET A 1 2.62 12.49 11.12
C MET A 1 2.50 11.41 10.09
N LEU A 2 3.49 11.28 9.23
CA LEU A 2 3.53 10.22 8.24
C LEU A 2 3.78 8.87 8.90
N ILE A 3 2.95 7.87 8.58
CA ILE A 3 3.11 6.52 9.13
C ILE A 3 4.17 5.78 8.34
N ASN A 4 5.20 5.28 9.03
CA ASN A 4 6.17 4.37 8.44
C ASN A 4 5.70 2.94 8.72
N GLN A 5 5.30 2.24 7.68
CA GLN A 5 4.75 0.90 7.82
C GLN A 5 5.54 -0.10 6.97
N ASP A 6 6.44 -0.82 7.62
CA ASP A 6 7.16 -1.91 7.01
C ASP A 6 6.40 -3.20 7.25
N PHE A 7 6.39 -4.09 6.25
CA PHE A 7 5.73 -5.38 6.41
C PHE A 7 6.36 -6.41 5.47
N SER A 8 6.08 -7.68 5.73
CA SER A 8 6.56 -8.79 4.91
C SER A 8 5.38 -9.64 4.47
N ILE A 9 5.44 -10.12 3.24
CA ILE A 9 4.47 -11.07 2.71
C ILE A 9 5.20 -12.19 1.97
N PRO A 10 4.68 -13.43 2.02
CA PRO A 10 5.23 -14.49 1.16
C PRO A 10 4.92 -14.18 -0.30
N ALA A 11 5.87 -14.49 -1.18
CA ALA A 11 5.64 -14.40 -2.61
C ALA A 11 4.53 -15.38 -3.01
N ASP A 12 3.75 -15.00 -4.01
CA ASP A 12 2.74 -15.88 -4.60
C ASP A 12 1.60 -16.23 -3.63
N ASP A 13 1.35 -15.38 -2.63
CA ASP A 13 0.25 -15.52 -1.68
C ASP A 13 -0.75 -14.38 -1.83
N ASP A 14 -2.01 -14.68 -1.51
CA ASP A 14 -3.01 -13.63 -1.32
C ASP A 14 -2.86 -13.04 0.08
N ALA A 15 -2.99 -11.72 0.19
CA ALA A 15 -2.85 -11.03 1.47
C ALA A 15 -3.74 -9.80 1.51
N ILE A 16 -4.12 -9.39 2.71
CA ILE A 16 -4.79 -8.11 2.94
C ILE A 16 -3.94 -7.34 3.93
N VAL A 17 -3.53 -6.14 3.53
CA VAL A 17 -2.69 -5.28 4.37
C VAL A 17 -3.55 -4.13 4.87
N SER A 18 -3.52 -3.91 6.19
CA SER A 18 -4.27 -2.86 6.84
C SER A 18 -3.37 -1.65 7.08
N PHE A 19 -3.86 -0.48 6.72
CA PHE A 19 -3.15 0.79 6.95
C PHE A 19 -4.00 1.68 7.83
N VAL A 20 -3.36 2.29 8.84
CA VAL A 20 -3.98 3.28 9.72
C VAL A 20 -3.35 4.63 9.43
N VAL A 21 -4.18 5.64 9.20
CA VAL A 21 -3.75 6.97 8.80
C VAL A 21 -3.80 7.89 10.01
N ASP A 22 -2.78 8.73 10.18
CA ASP A 22 -2.77 9.75 11.23
C ASP A 22 -3.68 10.91 10.82
N GLU A 23 -4.63 11.27 11.66
CA GLU A 23 -5.58 12.35 11.40
C GLU A 23 -4.87 13.68 11.08
N SER A 24 -3.75 13.96 11.74
CA SER A 24 -3.02 15.19 11.51
C SER A 24 -2.44 15.32 10.12
N VAL A 25 -2.28 14.19 9.41
CA VAL A 25 -1.71 14.19 8.06
C VAL A 25 -2.77 14.50 7.02
N VAL A 26 -3.99 13.95 7.17
CA VAL A 26 -5.06 14.12 6.17
C VAL A 26 -6.05 15.21 6.52
N ASP A 27 -6.00 15.74 7.74
CA ASP A 27 -6.88 16.81 8.25
C ASP A 27 -8.37 16.48 8.07
N ILE A 28 -8.72 15.21 8.22
CA ILE A 28 -10.09 14.72 8.20
C ILE A 28 -10.23 13.61 9.25
N THR A 29 -11.46 13.34 9.66
CA THR A 29 -11.73 12.34 10.70
C THR A 29 -12.20 11.00 10.13
N THR A 30 -12.43 10.93 8.83
CA THR A 30 -12.82 9.70 8.14
C THR A 30 -12.23 9.70 6.74
N LEU A 31 -11.92 8.52 6.22
CA LEU A 31 -11.47 8.34 4.85
C LEU A 31 -12.62 8.18 3.85
N GLN A 32 -13.86 8.13 4.33
CA GLN A 32 -15.02 7.99 3.45
C GLN A 32 -15.08 9.14 2.45
N GLY A 33 -15.29 8.82 1.18
CA GLY A 33 -15.30 9.81 0.10
C GLY A 33 -13.93 10.18 -0.44
N SER A 34 -12.85 9.64 0.11
CA SER A 34 -11.50 9.86 -0.39
C SER A 34 -11.15 8.86 -1.48
N GLN A 35 -10.20 9.24 -2.33
CA GLN A 35 -9.57 8.32 -3.28
C GLN A 35 -8.19 7.96 -2.73
N ILE A 36 -7.85 6.69 -2.79
CA ILE A 36 -6.60 6.20 -2.25
C ILE A 36 -5.85 5.41 -3.32
N TRP A 37 -4.53 5.65 -3.42
CA TRP A 37 -3.61 4.87 -4.24
C TRP A 37 -2.54 4.27 -3.35
N TRP A 38 -2.20 3.03 -3.62
CA TRP A 38 -1.06 2.36 -3.00
C TRP A 38 -0.18 1.81 -4.11
N ASN A 39 1.09 2.19 -4.10
CA ASN A 39 2.05 1.82 -5.14
C ASN A 39 3.27 1.16 -4.52
N VAL A 40 3.82 0.20 -5.25
CA VAL A 40 5.07 -0.49 -4.90
C VAL A 40 6.07 -0.24 -6.01
N TYR A 41 7.27 0.18 -5.63
CA TYR A 41 8.35 0.53 -6.54
C TYR A 41 9.59 -0.29 -6.25
N PRO A 42 10.42 -0.56 -7.28
CA PRO A 42 11.75 -1.10 -7.01
C PRO A 42 12.54 -0.09 -6.18
N MET A 43 13.42 -0.60 -5.31
CA MET A 43 14.19 0.28 -4.46
C MET A 43 15.67 0.00 -4.59
N GLN A 44 16.47 1.02 -4.29
CA GLN A 44 17.91 0.97 -4.21
C GLN A 44 18.34 1.81 -3.02
N PHE A 45 19.14 1.23 -2.12
CA PHE A 45 19.63 1.94 -0.92
C PHE A 45 18.47 2.51 -0.08
N ALA A 46 17.44 1.69 0.16
CA ALA A 46 16.26 2.03 0.96
C ALA A 46 15.40 3.18 0.39
N CYS A 47 15.59 3.53 -0.87
CA CYS A 47 14.82 4.57 -1.56
C CYS A 47 14.25 4.04 -2.87
N PRO A 48 13.13 4.57 -3.36
CA PRO A 48 12.66 4.19 -4.69
C PRO A 48 13.68 4.64 -5.74
N ILE A 49 13.80 3.87 -6.81
CA ILE A 49 14.69 4.21 -7.92
C ILE A 49 14.00 5.31 -8.73
N PRO A 50 14.64 6.50 -8.90
CA PRO A 50 13.99 7.59 -9.62
C PRO A 50 13.64 7.20 -11.06
N GLY A 51 12.43 7.58 -11.49
CA GLY A 51 11.97 7.35 -12.85
C GLY A 51 11.43 5.96 -13.14
N GLU A 52 11.52 5.02 -12.20
CA GLU A 52 10.99 3.69 -12.40
C GLU A 52 9.47 3.68 -12.17
N PRO A 53 8.70 3.00 -13.03
CA PRO A 53 7.26 2.91 -12.83
C PRO A 53 6.94 1.99 -11.65
N ALA A 54 5.74 2.14 -11.10
CA ALA A 54 5.26 1.26 -10.05
C ALA A 54 5.14 -0.18 -10.57
N LEU A 55 5.58 -1.14 -9.75
CA LEU A 55 5.43 -2.56 -10.05
C LEU A 55 4.02 -3.05 -9.72
N ILE A 56 3.42 -2.47 -8.67
CA ILE A 56 2.06 -2.77 -8.24
C ILE A 56 1.36 -1.44 -8.02
N THR A 57 0.14 -1.31 -8.52
CA THR A 57 -0.72 -0.15 -8.24
C THR A 57 -2.09 -0.66 -7.83
N LYS A 58 -2.56 -0.23 -6.67
CA LYS A 58 -3.89 -0.52 -6.14
C LYS A 58 -4.61 0.79 -5.88
N THR A 59 -5.90 0.82 -6.15
CA THR A 59 -6.71 2.04 -6.00
C THR A 59 -8.08 1.71 -5.44
N THR A 60 -8.74 2.73 -4.89
CA THR A 60 -10.16 2.61 -4.54
C THR A 60 -11.04 2.48 -5.78
N GLY A 61 -10.58 3.03 -6.92
CA GLY A 61 -11.34 2.99 -8.16
C GLY A 61 -11.47 1.61 -8.76
N ASP A 62 -10.50 0.72 -8.55
CA ASP A 62 -10.55 -0.65 -9.08
C ASP A 62 -10.97 -1.67 -8.01
N ALA A 63 -11.43 -1.18 -6.84
CA ALA A 63 -11.89 -1.99 -5.72
C ALA A 63 -10.79 -2.82 -5.03
N SER A 64 -9.51 -2.59 -5.35
CA SER A 64 -8.40 -3.25 -4.64
C SER A 64 -8.17 -2.66 -3.26
N ILE A 65 -8.63 -1.42 -3.03
CA ILE A 65 -8.55 -0.75 -1.74
C ILE A 65 -9.97 -0.56 -1.22
N THR A 66 -10.21 -0.98 0.02
CA THR A 66 -11.49 -0.88 0.69
C THR A 66 -11.36 0.06 1.89
N ILE A 67 -12.32 1.00 2.01
CA ILE A 67 -12.40 1.90 3.16
C ILE A 67 -13.59 1.46 4.00
N PRO A 68 -13.37 0.82 5.16
CA PRO A 68 -14.48 0.43 6.03
C PRO A 68 -15.06 1.64 6.75
N ALA A 69 -16.32 1.53 7.17
CA ALA A 69 -16.93 2.57 7.99
C ALA A 69 -16.29 2.63 9.39
N SER A 70 -15.74 1.53 9.86
CA SER A 70 -15.11 1.42 11.17
C SER A 70 -14.05 0.32 11.14
N PRO A 71 -12.85 0.55 11.72
CA PRO A 71 -12.43 1.81 12.37
C PRO A 71 -12.19 2.93 11.36
N GLU A 72 -12.38 4.16 11.80
CA GLU A 72 -12.13 5.33 10.98
C GLU A 72 -10.63 5.46 10.69
N LEU A 73 -10.29 6.16 9.61
CA LEU A 73 -8.92 6.40 9.16
C LEU A 73 -8.14 5.10 8.92
N THR A 74 -8.85 4.05 8.55
CA THR A 74 -8.25 2.75 8.20
C THR A 74 -8.66 2.38 6.79
N PHE A 75 -7.74 1.81 6.02
CA PHE A 75 -8.08 1.21 4.75
C PHE A 75 -7.34 -0.11 4.57
N TYR A 76 -7.89 -0.97 3.73
CA TYR A 76 -7.34 -2.29 3.45
C TYR A 76 -6.92 -2.36 1.99
N VAL A 77 -5.74 -2.92 1.74
CA VAL A 77 -5.22 -3.15 0.39
C VAL A 77 -5.21 -4.66 0.16
N GLU A 78 -5.87 -5.10 -0.90
CA GLU A 78 -5.89 -6.50 -1.29
C GLU A 78 -4.75 -6.77 -2.26
N ILE A 79 -3.84 -7.67 -1.86
CA ILE A 79 -2.73 -8.12 -2.69
C ILE A 79 -3.06 -9.55 -3.11
N VAL A 80 -3.12 -9.78 -4.41
CA VAL A 80 -3.36 -11.13 -4.91
C VAL A 80 -2.03 -11.79 -5.28
N ARG A 81 -2.03 -13.11 -5.30
CA ARG A 81 -0.78 -13.87 -5.50
C ARG A 81 -0.03 -13.49 -6.77
N ASP A 82 -0.74 -13.11 -7.84
CA ASP A 82 -0.11 -12.73 -9.10
C ASP A 82 0.67 -11.42 -8.99
N ASP A 83 0.35 -10.58 -8.01
CA ASP A 83 1.06 -9.32 -7.81
C ASP A 83 2.53 -9.54 -7.44
N THR A 84 2.83 -10.63 -6.72
CA THR A 84 4.17 -10.87 -6.18
C THR A 84 4.85 -12.10 -6.76
N ILE A 85 4.29 -12.71 -7.80
CA ILE A 85 4.73 -14.01 -8.31
C ILE A 85 6.21 -14.03 -8.73
N ASN A 86 6.76 -12.90 -9.17
CA ASN A 86 8.15 -12.80 -9.60
C ASN A 86 8.95 -11.83 -8.75
N MET A 87 8.47 -11.53 -7.55
CA MET A 87 9.09 -10.56 -6.67
C MET A 87 9.78 -11.27 -5.51
N LEU A 88 10.99 -10.84 -5.20
CA LEU A 88 11.75 -11.27 -4.04
C LEU A 88 12.56 -10.10 -3.53
N ARG A 89 12.76 -10.01 -2.21
CA ARG A 89 13.52 -8.97 -1.54
C ARG A 89 12.67 -7.77 -1.15
N ASN A 90 13.29 -6.61 -1.10
CA ASN A 90 12.70 -5.41 -0.54
C ASN A 90 12.26 -4.46 -1.63
N TYR A 91 11.10 -3.84 -1.39
CA TYR A 91 10.51 -2.85 -2.29
C TYR A 91 10.03 -1.66 -1.46
N TYR A 92 10.02 -0.49 -2.07
CA TYR A 92 9.46 0.71 -1.46
C TYR A 92 7.97 0.75 -1.75
N HIS A 93 7.15 1.03 -0.73
CA HIS A 93 5.72 1.23 -0.94
C HIS A 93 5.29 2.57 -0.37
N GLU A 94 4.27 3.15 -0.97
CA GLU A 94 3.66 4.36 -0.46
C GLU A 94 2.17 4.37 -0.73
N ALA A 95 1.42 5.02 0.16
CA ALA A 95 -0.01 5.25 0.01
C ALA A 95 -0.28 6.74 0.00
N ARG A 96 -1.12 7.18 -0.91
CA ARG A 96 -1.52 8.57 -1.06
C ARG A 96 -3.04 8.67 -1.03
N VAL A 97 -3.53 9.71 -0.39
CA VAL A 97 -4.97 9.97 -0.24
C VAL A 97 -5.30 11.32 -0.86
N LEU A 98 -6.30 11.34 -1.73
CA LEU A 98 -6.94 12.57 -2.20
C LEU A 98 -8.25 12.70 -1.41
N ASN A 99 -8.29 13.63 -0.45
CA ASN A 99 -9.45 13.79 0.41
C ASN A 99 -10.58 14.57 -0.30
N PRO A 100 -11.79 14.62 0.28
CA PRO A 100 -12.90 15.35 -0.34
C PRO A 100 -12.65 16.83 -0.53
N GLN A 101 -11.71 17.43 0.19
CA GLN A 101 -11.32 18.83 0.01
C GLN A 101 -10.27 19.02 -1.09
N GLN A 102 -9.99 17.97 -1.88
CA GLN A 102 -9.05 17.99 -3.00
C GLN A 102 -7.58 18.16 -2.57
N GLN A 103 -7.25 17.76 -1.35
CA GLN A 103 -5.86 17.73 -0.89
C GLN A 103 -5.28 16.34 -1.13
N LEU A 104 -4.10 16.30 -1.75
CA LEU A 104 -3.39 15.06 -2.03
C LEU A 104 -2.23 14.93 -1.05
N VAL A 105 -2.24 13.87 -0.25
CA VAL A 105 -1.31 13.70 0.86
C VAL A 105 -0.74 12.28 0.84
N THR A 106 0.56 12.14 1.05
CA THR A 106 1.18 10.84 1.29
C THR A 106 0.95 10.48 2.76
N VAL A 107 0.32 9.35 3.01
CA VAL A 107 -0.12 8.97 4.37
C VAL A 107 0.68 7.82 4.95
N ALA A 108 1.31 7.01 4.13
CA ALA A 108 2.12 5.89 4.59
C ALA A 108 3.25 5.63 3.61
N VAL A 109 4.41 5.27 4.14
CA VAL A 109 5.57 4.82 3.37
C VAL A 109 6.21 3.66 4.11
N GLY A 110 7.04 2.90 3.43
CA GLY A 110 7.79 1.84 4.10
C GLY A 110 8.42 0.88 3.13
N ILE A 111 8.90 -0.21 3.70
CA ILE A 111 9.54 -1.29 2.96
C ILE A 111 8.63 -2.51 3.00
N MET A 112 8.30 -3.03 1.82
CA MET A 112 7.61 -4.30 1.68
C MET A 112 8.65 -5.35 1.35
N THR A 113 8.76 -6.37 2.20
CA THR A 113 9.68 -7.48 1.98
C THR A 113 8.88 -8.66 1.45
N VAL A 114 9.26 -9.16 0.28
CA VAL A 114 8.63 -10.35 -0.30
C VAL A 114 9.53 -11.54 -0.01
N LEU A 115 8.99 -12.49 0.72
CA LEU A 115 9.72 -13.66 1.19
C LEU A 115 9.58 -14.82 0.21
N PRO A 116 10.62 -15.63 0.03
CA PRO A 116 10.49 -16.82 -0.82
C PRO A 116 9.48 -17.80 -0.22
N THR A 117 8.74 -18.48 -1.07
CA THR A 117 7.74 -19.46 -0.65
C THR A 117 8.15 -20.84 -1.15
N GLU A 118 8.21 -21.79 -0.22
CA GLU A 118 8.38 -23.20 -0.55
C GLU A 118 7.00 -23.87 -0.57
N GLY A 119 6.87 -24.96 -1.28
CA GLY A 119 5.60 -25.68 -1.34
C GLY A 119 4.51 -24.98 -2.13
N ARG A 120 4.90 -24.19 -3.12
CA ARG A 120 3.98 -23.51 -4.02
C ARG A 120 3.06 -24.53 -4.68
N PRO A 121 1.74 -24.28 -4.73
CA PRO A 121 0.84 -25.17 -5.46
C PRO A 121 1.17 -25.17 -6.96
N VAL A 122 1.06 -26.30 -7.56
CA VAL A 122 1.31 -26.49 -9.00
C VAL A 122 0.03 -26.84 -9.72
#